data_2dc5d4f266a671f92520734b47582054
#
_entry.id   2dc5d4f266a671f92520734b47582054
#
_cell.length_a   1.000
_cell.length_b   1.000
_cell.length_c   1.000
_cell.angle_alpha   90.00
_cell.angle_beta   90.00
_cell.angle_gamma   90.00
#
_symmetry.space_group_name_H-M   'P 1'
#
loop_
_entity.id
_entity.type
_entity.pdbx_description
1 polymer ?
#
loop_
_entity_poly.entity_id
_entity_poly.type
_entity_poly.pdbx_seq_one_letter_code
_entity_poly.pdbx_strand_id
1 'polypeptide(L)'
;VLWLALAVMSTVLVAVVLANLRTSAKKIEHQIAHDYAVGDEAFARSMGTLLGPSLLPGNRVTALYNGDQIFPAMLDAIAAARRTITFETYIYWSGSVGRRFADALAERARAGVRVHVLLDWIGSSKIDASTIEEMSNAGIEVVRYHPLRWYALGRLNNRTHRKLLVVDGTVGFTGGVGIADEWLGHAQDRGH
;
A
#
# COMPACT_ATOMS: atom_id res chain seq x y z
N VAL A 1 -0.56 29.14 40.57
CA VAL A 1 -0.22 27.77 40.14
C VAL A 1 -0.96 27.42 38.86
N LEU A 2 -2.31 27.56 38.78
CA LEU A 2 -3.11 27.17 37.60
C LEU A 2 -2.68 27.93 36.33
N TRP A 3 -2.50 29.25 36.40
CA TRP A 3 -2.07 30.06 35.26
C TRP A 3 -0.67 29.72 34.76
N LEU A 4 0.23 29.35 35.64
CA LEU A 4 1.58 28.87 35.26
C LEU A 4 1.51 27.52 34.53
N ALA A 5 0.69 26.58 35.02
CA ALA A 5 0.48 25.31 34.39
C ALA A 5 -0.14 25.45 32.99
N LEU A 6 -1.12 26.34 32.83
CA LEU A 6 -1.73 26.66 31.53
C LEU A 6 -0.72 27.24 30.53
N ALA A 7 0.11 28.20 31.00
CA ALA A 7 1.14 28.82 30.19
C ALA A 7 2.18 27.77 29.71
N VAL A 8 2.64 26.90 30.58
CA VAL A 8 3.57 25.82 30.23
C VAL A 8 2.93 24.86 29.22
N MET A 9 1.70 24.41 29.46
CA MET A 9 0.99 23.55 28.53
C MET A 9 0.82 24.21 27.15
N SER A 10 0.43 25.48 27.09
CA SER A 10 0.29 26.20 25.82
C SER A 10 1.62 26.33 25.10
N THR A 11 2.70 26.61 25.80
CA THR A 11 4.05 26.68 25.20
C THR A 11 4.50 25.35 24.64
N VAL A 12 4.30 24.25 25.38
CA VAL A 12 4.62 22.91 24.92
C VAL A 12 3.77 22.54 23.70
N LEU A 13 2.47 22.84 23.72
CA LEU A 13 1.59 22.59 22.58
C LEU A 13 2.07 23.35 21.34
N VAL A 14 2.37 24.63 21.46
CA VAL A 14 2.89 25.45 20.35
C VAL A 14 4.22 24.92 19.86
N ALA A 15 5.14 24.54 20.74
CA ALA A 15 6.42 23.94 20.35
C ALA A 15 6.25 22.63 19.59
N VAL A 16 5.34 21.76 20.03
CA VAL A 16 5.00 20.51 19.34
C VAL A 16 4.39 20.79 17.97
N VAL A 17 3.46 21.73 17.87
CA VAL A 17 2.85 22.13 16.59
C VAL A 17 3.91 22.67 15.63
N LEU A 18 4.76 23.60 16.08
CA LEU A 18 5.82 24.18 15.25
C LEU A 18 6.85 23.14 14.82
N ALA A 19 7.22 22.20 15.69
CA ALA A 19 8.12 21.11 15.33
C ALA A 19 7.52 20.19 14.27
N ASN A 20 6.21 19.97 14.29
CA ASN A 20 5.51 19.14 13.31
C ASN A 20 5.20 19.87 11.99
N LEU A 21 5.11 21.22 12.01
CA LEU A 21 4.95 22.02 10.80
C LEU A 21 6.26 22.15 9.99
N ARG A 22 7.41 21.89 10.59
CA ARG A 22 8.70 21.83 9.89
C ARG A 22 8.87 20.54 9.12
N THR A 23 7.96 20.25 8.20
CA THR A 23 8.19 19.23 7.18
C THR A 23 9.18 19.77 6.18
N SER A 24 10.41 19.28 6.26
CA SER A 24 11.41 19.52 5.23
C SER A 24 10.92 18.84 3.95
N ALA A 25 10.30 19.59 3.06
CA ALA A 25 10.06 19.13 1.71
C ALA A 25 11.44 18.86 1.08
N LYS A 26 11.77 17.60 0.85
CA LYS A 26 12.97 17.24 0.09
C LYS A 26 12.77 17.76 -1.33
N LYS A 27 13.41 18.86 -1.64
CA LYS A 27 13.43 19.43 -2.99
C LYS A 27 14.41 18.58 -3.81
N ILE A 28 13.96 18.09 -4.96
CA ILE A 28 14.84 17.47 -5.93
C ILE A 28 15.62 18.61 -6.58
N GLU A 29 16.90 18.72 -6.25
CA GLU A 29 17.77 19.81 -6.73
C GLU A 29 18.56 19.44 -7.98
N HIS A 30 18.62 18.16 -8.34
CA HIS A 30 19.40 17.68 -9.48
C HIS A 30 18.50 17.04 -10.53
N GLN A 31 18.61 17.52 -11.75
CA GLN A 31 18.11 16.84 -12.94
C GLN A 31 19.28 16.10 -13.58
N ILE A 32 19.13 14.81 -13.79
CA ILE A 32 20.11 14.02 -14.55
C ILE A 32 19.81 14.29 -16.02
N ALA A 33 20.72 15.02 -16.68
CA ALA A 33 20.67 15.16 -18.13
C ALA A 33 20.86 13.77 -18.77
N HIS A 34 20.02 13.42 -19.73
CA HIS A 34 20.10 12.16 -20.44
C HIS A 34 19.89 12.39 -21.93
N ASP A 35 20.81 11.81 -22.74
CA ASP A 35 20.82 11.91 -24.18
C ASP A 35 20.40 10.58 -24.84
N TYR A 36 19.50 9.83 -24.19
CA TYR A 36 19.03 8.53 -24.65
C TYR A 36 17.50 8.41 -24.58
N ALA A 37 16.92 7.69 -25.53
CA ALA A 37 15.50 7.38 -25.55
C ALA A 37 15.17 6.20 -24.62
N VAL A 38 13.88 6.05 -24.26
CA VAL A 38 13.40 4.96 -23.39
C VAL A 38 13.68 3.57 -23.98
N GLY A 39 13.75 3.46 -25.33
CA GLY A 39 14.07 2.22 -26.05
C GLY A 39 15.56 1.87 -26.10
N ASP A 40 16.45 2.75 -25.68
CA ASP A 40 17.88 2.53 -25.77
C ASP A 40 18.40 1.65 -24.65
N GLU A 41 19.42 0.85 -24.92
CA GLU A 41 20.09 0.07 -23.88
C GLU A 41 20.68 0.93 -22.76
N ALA A 42 21.07 2.18 -23.09
CA ALA A 42 21.55 3.15 -22.12
C ALA A 42 20.49 3.47 -21.06
N PHE A 43 19.22 3.58 -21.46
CA PHE A 43 18.10 3.75 -20.52
C PHE A 43 18.03 2.57 -19.53
N ALA A 44 18.05 1.34 -20.03
CA ALA A 44 17.98 0.15 -19.19
C ALA A 44 19.14 0.08 -18.18
N ARG A 45 20.36 0.39 -18.62
CA ARG A 45 21.54 0.45 -17.74
C ARG A 45 21.43 1.54 -16.68
N SER A 46 21.00 2.73 -17.09
CA SER A 46 20.85 3.86 -16.16
C SER A 46 19.76 3.60 -15.12
N MET A 47 18.62 3.06 -15.54
CA MET A 47 17.53 2.69 -14.62
C MET A 47 17.96 1.57 -13.68
N GLY A 48 18.66 0.55 -14.13
CA GLY A 48 19.20 -0.49 -13.28
C GLY A 48 20.14 0.06 -12.20
N THR A 49 20.99 1.03 -12.56
CA THR A 49 21.90 1.70 -11.61
C THR A 49 21.12 2.56 -10.60
N LEU A 50 20.11 3.31 -11.04
CA LEU A 50 19.35 4.22 -10.19
C LEU A 50 18.37 3.50 -9.27
N LEU A 51 17.74 2.44 -9.75
CA LEU A 51 16.70 1.70 -9.01
C LEU A 51 17.27 0.56 -8.17
N GLY A 52 18.50 0.16 -8.40
CA GLY A 52 19.19 -0.95 -7.74
C GLY A 52 18.91 -2.32 -8.37
N PRO A 53 17.66 -2.79 -8.51
CA PRO A 53 17.40 -4.04 -9.19
C PRO A 53 17.66 -3.93 -10.69
N SER A 54 18.28 -4.97 -11.28
CA SER A 54 18.44 -5.06 -12.73
C SER A 54 17.08 -5.17 -13.41
N LEU A 55 16.94 -4.49 -14.56
CA LEU A 55 15.80 -4.69 -15.44
C LEU A 55 15.88 -6.09 -16.07
N LEU A 56 14.87 -6.89 -15.86
CA LEU A 56 14.78 -8.24 -16.39
C LEU A 56 13.92 -8.23 -17.67
N PRO A 57 14.41 -8.76 -18.79
CA PRO A 57 13.61 -8.90 -19.99
C PRO A 57 12.62 -10.06 -19.89
N GLY A 58 11.71 -10.16 -20.88
CA GLY A 58 10.76 -11.27 -20.98
C GLY A 58 9.49 -11.13 -20.14
N ASN A 59 9.26 -9.96 -19.55
CA ASN A 59 8.01 -9.67 -18.85
C ASN A 59 6.88 -9.36 -19.84
N ARG A 60 5.67 -9.75 -19.47
CA ARG A 60 4.43 -9.36 -20.15
C ARG A 60 3.63 -8.44 -19.24
N VAL A 61 3.20 -7.29 -19.75
CA VAL A 61 2.33 -6.35 -19.06
C VAL A 61 0.96 -6.38 -19.72
N THR A 62 -0.09 -6.46 -18.89
CA THR A 62 -1.48 -6.43 -19.33
C THR A 62 -2.19 -5.33 -18.55
N ALA A 63 -2.87 -4.43 -19.24
CA ALA A 63 -3.72 -3.42 -18.60
C ALA A 63 -5.06 -4.05 -18.21
N LEU A 64 -5.49 -3.82 -16.97
CA LEU A 64 -6.79 -4.20 -16.46
C LEU A 64 -7.54 -2.93 -16.06
N TYR A 65 -8.78 -2.82 -16.44
CA TYR A 65 -9.60 -1.63 -16.23
C TYR A 65 -10.78 -1.97 -15.31
N ASN A 66 -11.01 -1.11 -14.33
CA ASN A 66 -12.12 -1.15 -13.39
C ASN A 66 -12.20 -2.47 -12.57
N GLY A 67 -13.07 -2.49 -11.58
CA GLY A 67 -13.20 -3.60 -10.66
C GLY A 67 -13.58 -4.92 -11.32
N ASP A 68 -14.35 -4.86 -12.41
CA ASP A 68 -14.79 -6.04 -13.18
C ASP A 68 -13.64 -6.85 -13.75
N GLN A 69 -12.53 -6.22 -14.10
CA GLN A 69 -11.34 -6.90 -14.60
C GLN A 69 -10.28 -7.11 -13.51
N ILE A 70 -10.11 -6.11 -12.64
CA ILE A 70 -9.02 -6.08 -11.67
C ILE A 70 -9.24 -7.12 -10.56
N PHE A 71 -10.40 -7.10 -9.90
CA PHE A 71 -10.63 -7.95 -8.74
C PHE A 71 -10.66 -9.44 -9.07
N PRO A 72 -11.35 -9.91 -10.13
CA PRO A 72 -11.26 -11.31 -10.52
C PRO A 72 -9.83 -11.75 -10.82
N ALA A 73 -9.08 -10.98 -11.61
CA ALA A 73 -7.71 -11.32 -11.97
C ALA A 73 -6.78 -11.40 -10.73
N MET A 74 -6.93 -10.49 -9.75
CA MET A 74 -6.18 -10.54 -8.51
C MET A 74 -6.57 -11.76 -7.65
N LEU A 75 -7.87 -12.03 -7.51
CA LEU A 75 -8.37 -13.17 -6.73
C LEU A 75 -7.96 -14.52 -7.35
N ASP A 76 -7.99 -14.62 -8.67
CA ASP A 76 -7.52 -15.81 -9.40
C ASP A 76 -6.02 -16.06 -9.19
N ALA A 77 -5.23 -14.97 -9.22
CA ALA A 77 -3.80 -15.07 -8.92
C ALA A 77 -3.54 -15.48 -7.46
N ILE A 78 -4.31 -14.94 -6.50
CA ILE A 78 -4.23 -15.35 -5.09
C ILE A 78 -4.58 -16.84 -4.97
N ALA A 79 -5.67 -17.30 -5.57
CA ALA A 79 -6.10 -18.69 -5.53
C ALA A 79 -5.06 -19.66 -6.14
N ALA A 80 -4.33 -19.19 -7.14
CA ALA A 80 -3.27 -19.98 -7.80
C ALA A 80 -1.93 -20.00 -7.03
N ALA A 81 -1.78 -19.20 -5.97
CA ALA A 81 -0.54 -19.08 -5.19
C ALA A 81 -0.10 -20.40 -4.57
N ARG A 82 1.18 -20.72 -4.66
CA ARG A 82 1.77 -21.96 -4.15
C ARG A 82 2.84 -21.75 -3.07
N ARG A 83 3.48 -20.60 -3.01
CA ARG A 83 4.62 -20.34 -2.12
C ARG A 83 4.46 -19.08 -1.31
N THR A 84 4.21 -17.95 -1.96
CA THR A 84 4.22 -16.64 -1.30
C THR A 84 3.19 -15.70 -1.87
N ILE A 85 2.59 -14.91 -1.00
CA ILE A 85 1.80 -13.73 -1.37
C ILE A 85 2.32 -12.55 -0.56
N THR A 86 2.68 -11.47 -1.25
CA THR A 86 2.95 -10.16 -0.64
C THR A 86 1.90 -9.18 -1.12
N PHE A 87 1.17 -8.63 -0.20
CA PHE A 87 0.08 -7.71 -0.50
C PHE A 87 0.24 -6.40 0.29
N GLU A 88 0.39 -5.29 -0.42
CA GLU A 88 0.47 -3.94 0.15
C GLU A 88 -0.61 -3.07 -0.45
N THR A 89 -1.40 -2.41 0.38
CA THR A 89 -2.42 -1.48 -0.10
C THR A 89 -2.61 -0.29 0.84
N TYR A 90 -2.92 0.87 0.25
CA TYR A 90 -3.31 2.05 1.01
C TYR A 90 -4.73 1.91 1.55
N ILE A 91 -5.70 1.60 0.67
CA ILE A 91 -7.09 1.41 1.04
C ILE A 91 -7.41 -0.08 1.11
N TYR A 92 -7.91 -0.50 2.26
CA TYR A 92 -8.57 -1.77 2.47
C TYR A 92 -9.75 -1.53 3.40
N TRP A 93 -10.95 -1.57 2.87
CA TRP A 93 -12.17 -1.34 3.63
C TRP A 93 -13.00 -2.61 3.73
N SER A 94 -13.77 -2.72 4.81
CA SER A 94 -14.80 -3.75 4.93
C SER A 94 -15.87 -3.54 3.87
N GLY A 95 -16.44 -4.65 3.41
CA GLY A 95 -17.39 -4.71 2.31
C GLY A 95 -17.27 -6.05 1.59
N SER A 96 -17.99 -6.22 0.52
CA SER A 96 -18.01 -7.48 -0.24
C SER A 96 -16.65 -7.81 -0.85
N VAL A 97 -15.96 -6.82 -1.42
CA VAL A 97 -14.62 -6.98 -2.00
C VAL A 97 -13.60 -7.26 -0.89
N GLY A 98 -13.60 -6.45 0.17
CA GLY A 98 -12.69 -6.66 1.30
C GLY A 98 -12.82 -8.06 1.89
N ARG A 99 -14.06 -8.53 2.07
CA ARG A 99 -14.32 -9.88 2.58
C ARG A 99 -13.77 -10.97 1.65
N ARG A 100 -14.04 -10.88 0.35
CA ARG A 100 -13.54 -11.84 -0.65
C ARG A 100 -12.01 -11.94 -0.66
N PHE A 101 -11.32 -10.81 -0.56
CA PHE A 101 -9.86 -10.78 -0.47
C PHE A 101 -9.36 -11.41 0.84
N ALA A 102 -9.97 -11.08 1.98
CA ALA A 102 -9.60 -11.67 3.27
C ALA A 102 -9.76 -13.19 3.26
N ASP A 103 -10.89 -13.68 2.75
CA ASP A 103 -11.18 -15.12 2.66
C ASP A 103 -10.19 -15.85 1.74
N ALA A 104 -9.88 -15.29 0.57
CA ALA A 104 -8.93 -15.87 -0.37
C ALA A 104 -7.51 -15.93 0.19
N LEU A 105 -7.05 -14.85 0.84
CA LEU A 105 -5.75 -14.81 1.50
C LEU A 105 -5.67 -15.80 2.66
N ALA A 106 -6.72 -15.85 3.49
CA ALA A 106 -6.79 -16.78 4.63
C ALA A 106 -6.82 -18.24 4.18
N GLU A 107 -7.53 -18.55 3.09
CA GLU A 107 -7.55 -19.89 2.51
C GLU A 107 -6.16 -20.32 2.07
N ARG A 108 -5.43 -19.45 1.38
CA ARG A 108 -4.06 -19.77 0.95
C ARG A 108 -3.08 -19.87 2.13
N ALA A 109 -3.20 -19.04 3.14
CA ALA A 109 -2.39 -19.15 4.35
C ALA A 109 -2.59 -20.50 5.05
N ARG A 110 -3.86 -20.93 5.21
CA ARG A 110 -4.18 -22.25 5.76
C ARG A 110 -3.66 -23.42 4.89
N ALA A 111 -3.53 -23.20 3.59
CA ALA A 111 -2.92 -24.16 2.67
C ALA A 111 -1.38 -24.17 2.71
N GLY A 112 -0.75 -23.39 3.58
CA GLY A 112 0.71 -23.34 3.77
C GLY A 112 1.44 -22.32 2.91
N VAL A 113 0.72 -21.44 2.20
CA VAL A 113 1.33 -20.31 1.49
C VAL A 113 1.73 -19.24 2.50
N ARG A 114 2.94 -18.71 2.39
CA ARG A 114 3.37 -17.58 3.23
C ARG A 114 2.73 -16.30 2.74
N VAL A 115 1.88 -15.69 3.57
CA VAL A 115 1.11 -14.50 3.22
C VAL A 115 1.54 -13.34 4.12
N HIS A 116 1.99 -12.24 3.51
CA HIS A 116 2.33 -11.00 4.17
C HIS A 116 1.42 -9.89 3.65
N VAL A 117 0.76 -9.19 4.55
CA VAL A 117 -0.17 -8.10 4.25
C VAL A 117 0.28 -6.82 4.95
N LEU A 118 0.53 -5.77 4.19
CA LEU A 118 0.86 -4.44 4.70
C LEU A 118 -0.29 -3.47 4.41
N LEU A 119 -0.94 -2.98 5.46
CA LEU A 119 -2.06 -2.05 5.38
C LEU A 119 -1.64 -0.67 5.89
N ASP A 120 -1.91 0.38 5.13
CA ASP A 120 -1.77 1.73 5.67
C ASP A 120 -2.77 1.96 6.81
N TRP A 121 -2.31 2.51 7.92
CA TRP A 121 -3.13 2.65 9.12
C TRP A 121 -4.32 3.61 8.92
N ILE A 122 -4.13 4.71 8.17
CA ILE A 122 -5.20 5.68 7.88
C ILE A 122 -6.07 5.20 6.73
N GLY A 123 -5.47 4.79 5.62
CA GLY A 123 -6.20 4.36 4.44
C GLY A 123 -7.06 3.11 4.68
N SER A 124 -6.64 2.23 5.60
CA SER A 124 -7.39 1.05 6.02
C SER A 124 -8.15 1.23 7.33
N SER A 125 -8.48 2.47 7.72
CA SER A 125 -9.21 2.74 8.97
C SER A 125 -10.65 2.18 8.99
N LYS A 126 -11.23 1.92 7.82
CA LYS A 126 -12.58 1.35 7.68
C LYS A 126 -12.58 -0.19 7.57
N ILE A 127 -11.46 -0.86 7.80
CA ILE A 127 -11.44 -2.33 7.91
C ILE A 127 -11.90 -2.73 9.31
N ASP A 128 -12.75 -3.73 9.41
CA ASP A 128 -13.19 -4.28 10.69
C ASP A 128 -12.04 -4.99 11.41
N ALA A 129 -11.94 -4.78 12.71
CA ALA A 129 -10.92 -5.44 13.52
C ALA A 129 -11.04 -6.97 13.46
N SER A 130 -12.25 -7.50 13.38
CA SER A 130 -12.51 -8.94 13.23
C SER A 130 -11.90 -9.51 11.94
N THR A 131 -11.94 -8.75 10.81
CA THR A 131 -11.33 -9.18 9.55
C THR A 131 -9.80 -9.31 9.69
N ILE A 132 -9.16 -8.35 10.37
CA ILE A 132 -7.71 -8.41 10.65
C ILE A 132 -7.39 -9.59 11.55
N GLU A 133 -8.20 -9.83 12.59
CA GLU A 133 -8.04 -10.95 13.50
C GLU A 133 -8.21 -12.30 12.79
N GLU A 134 -9.22 -12.43 11.94
CA GLU A 134 -9.44 -13.64 11.14
C GLU A 134 -8.27 -13.94 10.20
N MET A 135 -7.74 -12.91 9.53
CA MET A 135 -6.53 -13.05 8.70
C MET A 135 -5.33 -13.49 9.55
N SER A 136 -5.11 -12.88 10.70
CA SER A 136 -4.00 -13.22 11.59
C SER A 136 -4.13 -14.64 12.13
N ASN A 137 -5.34 -15.04 12.54
CA ASN A 137 -5.64 -16.40 13.01
C ASN A 137 -5.48 -17.47 11.92
N ALA A 138 -5.61 -17.08 10.66
CA ALA A 138 -5.31 -17.95 9.51
C ALA A 138 -3.81 -18.12 9.24
N GLY A 139 -2.94 -17.42 9.97
CA GLY A 139 -1.48 -17.46 9.81
C GLY A 139 -0.92 -16.40 8.88
N ILE A 140 -1.71 -15.37 8.52
CA ILE A 140 -1.24 -14.23 7.74
C ILE A 140 -0.47 -13.27 8.65
N GLU A 141 0.71 -12.85 8.23
CA GLU A 141 1.42 -11.74 8.85
C GLU A 141 0.81 -10.41 8.39
N VAL A 142 -0.04 -9.80 9.24
CA VAL A 142 -0.67 -8.52 8.95
C VAL A 142 0.05 -7.40 9.70
N VAL A 143 0.63 -6.47 8.96
CA VAL A 143 1.34 -5.30 9.51
C VAL A 143 0.59 -4.02 9.16
N ARG A 144 0.39 -3.15 10.14
CA ARG A 144 -0.18 -1.81 9.93
C ARG A 144 0.94 -0.78 9.82
N TYR A 145 1.04 -0.14 8.65
CA TYR A 145 2.05 0.87 8.37
C TYR A 145 1.74 2.19 9.06
N HIS A 146 2.68 2.70 9.82
CA HIS A 146 2.64 3.97 10.55
C HIS A 146 1.35 4.18 11.36
N PRO A 147 1.06 3.34 12.37
CA PRO A 147 -0.04 3.57 13.29
C PRO A 147 0.12 4.93 13.97
N LEU A 148 -1.00 5.60 14.22
CA LEU A 148 -1.01 6.90 14.87
C LEU A 148 -0.40 6.80 16.28
N ARG A 149 0.62 7.62 16.51
CA ARG A 149 1.22 7.78 17.83
C ARG A 149 1.18 9.26 18.19
N TRP A 150 0.61 9.59 19.33
CA TRP A 150 0.42 10.98 19.78
C TRP A 150 1.71 11.83 19.78
N TYR A 151 2.87 11.19 19.92
CA TYR A 151 4.20 11.82 19.91
C TYR A 151 4.86 11.86 18.53
N ALA A 152 4.22 11.37 17.48
CA ALA A 152 4.81 11.26 16.15
C ALA A 152 3.91 11.86 15.06
N LEU A 153 3.27 12.99 15.36
CA LEU A 153 2.34 13.68 14.45
C LEU A 153 2.99 14.10 13.13
N GLY A 154 4.29 14.42 13.12
CA GLY A 154 5.05 14.73 11.89
C GLY A 154 5.13 13.58 10.88
N ARG A 155 4.76 12.36 11.27
CA ARG A 155 4.70 11.19 10.39
C ARG A 155 3.31 10.93 9.81
N LEU A 156 2.32 11.78 10.10
CA LEU A 156 0.96 11.64 9.57
C LEU A 156 0.93 11.64 8.03
N ASN A 157 1.81 12.42 7.40
CA ASN A 157 1.93 12.49 5.94
C ASN A 157 2.75 11.35 5.31
N ASN A 158 3.45 10.54 6.12
CA ASN A 158 4.21 9.41 5.61
C ASN A 158 3.27 8.20 5.49
N ARG A 159 2.54 8.14 4.37
CA ARG A 159 1.62 7.05 4.05
C ARG A 159 2.20 6.15 2.98
N THR A 160 1.91 4.85 3.07
CA THR A 160 2.19 3.98 1.93
C THR A 160 1.04 4.13 0.93
N HIS A 161 1.30 4.79 -0.20
CA HIS A 161 0.28 4.96 -1.24
C HIS A 161 0.43 3.93 -2.36
N ARG A 162 1.16 2.84 -2.10
CA ARG A 162 1.35 1.74 -3.02
C ARG A 162 0.17 0.79 -2.97
N LYS A 163 -0.20 0.24 -4.11
CA LYS A 163 -1.12 -0.88 -4.26
C LYS A 163 -0.35 -1.93 -5.03
N LEU A 164 0.05 -2.98 -4.33
CA LEU A 164 0.95 -3.99 -4.84
C LEU A 164 0.48 -5.38 -4.36
N LEU A 165 0.28 -6.28 -5.29
CA LEU A 165 0.12 -7.70 -5.01
C LEU A 165 1.18 -8.46 -5.79
N VAL A 166 1.98 -9.26 -5.12
CA VAL A 166 2.96 -10.14 -5.75
C VAL A 166 2.69 -11.57 -5.32
N VAL A 167 2.50 -12.44 -6.30
CA VAL A 167 2.23 -13.86 -6.10
C VAL A 167 3.40 -14.68 -6.64
N ASP A 168 3.97 -15.50 -5.78
CA ASP A 168 5.07 -16.44 -6.06
C ASP A 168 6.32 -15.78 -6.71
N GLY A 169 6.43 -14.46 -6.64
CA GLY A 169 7.48 -13.68 -7.28
C GLY A 169 7.40 -13.64 -8.82
N THR A 170 6.32 -14.13 -9.41
CA THR A 170 6.15 -14.25 -10.87
C THR A 170 4.98 -13.45 -11.43
N VAL A 171 3.94 -13.25 -10.65
CA VAL A 171 2.77 -12.45 -11.03
C VAL A 171 2.70 -11.24 -10.11
N GLY A 172 2.65 -10.05 -10.71
CA GLY A 172 2.55 -8.79 -9.96
C GLY A 172 1.41 -7.92 -10.47
N PHE A 173 0.70 -7.29 -9.53
CA PHE A 173 -0.30 -6.27 -9.83
C PHE A 173 0.12 -4.97 -9.17
N THR A 174 0.01 -3.88 -9.90
CA THR A 174 0.18 -2.53 -9.38
C THR A 174 -0.76 -1.58 -10.08
N GLY A 175 -1.18 -0.51 -9.42
CA GLY A 175 -2.11 0.44 -10.02
C GLY A 175 -2.69 1.44 -9.04
N GLY A 176 -3.85 2.00 -9.38
CA GLY A 176 -4.53 3.04 -8.62
C GLY A 176 -5.65 2.57 -7.70
N VAL A 177 -6.13 1.33 -7.85
CA VAL A 177 -7.34 0.83 -7.20
C VAL A 177 -7.04 0.30 -5.80
N GLY A 178 -7.88 0.66 -4.83
CA GLY A 178 -7.86 0.09 -3.49
C GLY A 178 -8.79 -1.12 -3.37
N ILE A 179 -8.84 -1.72 -2.18
CA ILE A 179 -9.74 -2.83 -1.88
C ILE A 179 -10.97 -2.27 -1.15
N ALA A 180 -12.00 -1.96 -1.91
CA ALA A 180 -13.29 -1.51 -1.39
C ALA A 180 -14.37 -1.61 -2.47
N ASP A 181 -15.62 -1.63 -2.04
CA ASP A 181 -16.77 -1.82 -2.92
C ASP A 181 -16.97 -0.64 -3.89
N GLU A 182 -16.43 0.54 -3.57
CA GLU A 182 -16.45 1.74 -4.42
C GLU A 182 -15.69 1.57 -5.76
N TRP A 183 -14.88 0.55 -5.90
CA TRP A 183 -14.20 0.21 -7.17
C TRP A 183 -14.81 -1.00 -7.88
N LEU A 184 -15.98 -1.49 -7.42
CA LEU A 184 -16.72 -2.53 -8.15
C LEU A 184 -17.27 -1.99 -9.48
N GLY A 185 -17.53 -2.90 -10.41
CA GLY A 185 -18.15 -2.56 -11.68
C GLY A 185 -17.18 -1.98 -12.70
N HIS A 186 -17.71 -1.18 -13.61
CA HIS A 186 -16.99 -0.63 -14.77
C HIS A 186 -17.06 0.91 -14.83
N ALA A 187 -17.13 1.56 -13.67
CA ALA A 187 -17.26 3.01 -13.52
C ALA A 187 -18.55 3.57 -14.16
N GLN A 188 -19.65 2.86 -13.99
CA GLN A 188 -20.95 3.17 -14.60
C GLN A 188 -21.70 4.32 -13.90
N ASP A 189 -21.34 4.64 -12.68
CA ASP A 189 -21.95 5.71 -11.89
C ASP A 189 -20.95 6.34 -10.91
N ARG A 190 -21.40 7.28 -10.05
CA ARG A 190 -20.53 7.96 -9.09
C ARG A 190 -20.11 7.09 -7.91
N GLY A 191 -20.70 5.95 -7.72
CA GLY A 191 -20.39 5.01 -6.63
C GLY A 191 -19.51 3.84 -7.09
N HIS A 192 -19.36 3.68 -8.40
CA HIS A 192 -18.65 2.54 -9.03
C HIS A 192 -17.89 2.95 -10.27
#